data_0054d319bc14f43963df19e8fb226961
#
_entry.id   0054d319bc14f43963df19e8fb226961
#
_cell.length_a   1.000
_cell.length_b   1.000
_cell.length_c   1.000
_cell.angle_alpha   90.00
_cell.angle_beta   90.00
_cell.angle_gamma   90.00
#
_symmetry.space_group_name_H-M   'P 1'
#
loop_
_entity.id
_entity.type
_entity.pdbx_description
1 polymer ?
#
loop_
_entity_poly.entity_id
_entity_poly.type
_entity_poly.pdbx_seq_one_letter_code
_entity_poly.pdbx_strand_id
1 'polypeptide(L)'
;MVETQPSDVPLLAGISEESAALVTAGGVTDVPAGQVLAQAGDPGFGMFVVLDGTVVVERGDLHLDIERNGFFGELALLVPGSPRIARVRARTDARVLAIPREAFDQLLETEPSLARGLLRELAARLVQARTGH
;
A
#
# COMPACT_ATOMS: atom_id res chain seq x y z
N MET A 1 -23.34 -2.17 -7.53
CA MET A 1 -22.11 -2.52 -6.82
C MET A 1 -21.47 -1.26 -6.25
N VAL A 2 -21.17 -1.26 -4.98
CA VAL A 2 -20.58 -0.09 -4.34
C VAL A 2 -19.05 -0.22 -4.44
N GLU A 3 -18.43 0.80 -5.03
CA GLU A 3 -16.97 0.86 -5.11
C GLU A 3 -16.38 1.24 -3.76
N THR A 4 -15.27 0.60 -3.39
CA THR A 4 -14.54 0.97 -2.18
C THR A 4 -13.92 2.36 -2.38
N GLN A 5 -14.22 3.27 -1.48
CA GLN A 5 -13.65 4.61 -1.48
C GLN A 5 -12.44 4.66 -0.55
N PRO A 6 -11.50 5.57 -0.77
CA PRO A 6 -10.35 5.70 0.14
C PRO A 6 -10.75 5.85 1.60
N SER A 7 -11.84 6.57 1.89
CA SER A 7 -12.32 6.75 3.26
C SER A 7 -12.86 5.48 3.89
N ASP A 8 -13.17 4.46 3.09
CA ASP A 8 -13.64 3.16 3.59
C ASP A 8 -12.50 2.26 4.07
N VAL A 9 -11.26 2.61 3.74
CA VAL A 9 -10.09 1.82 4.13
C VAL A 9 -9.76 2.10 5.59
N PRO A 10 -9.72 1.07 6.46
CA PRO A 10 -9.46 1.29 7.89
C PRO A 10 -8.19 2.09 8.17
N LEU A 11 -7.15 1.90 7.40
CA LEU A 11 -5.89 2.63 7.54
C LEU A 11 -6.09 4.14 7.40
N LEU A 12 -7.04 4.55 6.55
CA LEU A 12 -7.27 5.96 6.21
C LEU A 12 -8.50 6.55 6.91
N ALA A 13 -9.22 5.74 7.69
CA ALA A 13 -10.54 6.15 8.23
C ALA A 13 -10.46 7.28 9.26
N GLY A 14 -9.35 7.41 9.97
CA GLY A 14 -9.21 8.40 11.05
C GLY A 14 -8.52 9.70 10.66
N ILE A 15 -8.22 9.90 9.38
CA ILE A 15 -7.48 11.09 8.95
C ILE A 15 -8.39 12.31 8.80
N SER A 16 -7.80 13.49 8.87
CA SER A 16 -8.52 14.76 8.71
C SER A 16 -9.00 14.95 7.26
N GLU A 17 -9.91 15.90 7.06
CA GLU A 17 -10.39 16.25 5.72
C GLU A 17 -9.26 16.77 4.84
N GLU A 18 -8.33 17.55 5.41
CA GLU A 18 -7.17 18.03 4.66
C GLU A 18 -6.30 16.90 4.18
N SER A 19 -6.05 15.93 5.06
CA SER A 19 -5.25 14.76 4.72
C SER A 19 -5.98 13.86 3.73
N ALA A 20 -7.30 13.74 3.84
CA ALA A 20 -8.10 12.97 2.89
C ALA A 20 -7.97 13.56 1.48
N ALA A 21 -8.00 14.88 1.35
CA ALA A 21 -7.80 15.54 0.06
C ALA A 21 -6.41 15.27 -0.50
N LEU A 22 -5.39 15.26 0.37
CA LEU A 22 -4.02 14.98 -0.03
C LEU A 22 -3.87 13.53 -0.54
N VAL A 23 -4.52 12.59 0.13
CA VAL A 23 -4.53 11.19 -0.27
C VAL A 23 -5.18 11.01 -1.64
N THR A 24 -6.36 11.60 -1.83
CA THR A 24 -7.09 11.44 -3.10
C THR A 24 -6.41 12.13 -4.27
N ALA A 25 -5.55 13.11 -4.01
CA ALA A 25 -4.80 13.79 -5.06
C ALA A 25 -3.83 12.85 -5.80
N GLY A 26 -3.39 11.76 -5.14
CA GLY A 26 -2.52 10.78 -5.77
C GLY A 26 -3.21 9.90 -6.82
N GLY A 27 -4.52 9.82 -6.75
CA GLY A 27 -5.34 9.17 -7.75
C GLY A 27 -5.61 7.70 -7.52
N VAL A 28 -6.78 7.31 -7.98
CA VAL A 28 -7.24 5.92 -7.99
C VAL A 28 -7.07 5.40 -9.42
N THR A 29 -6.52 4.22 -9.57
CA THR A 29 -6.25 3.61 -10.86
C THR A 29 -6.81 2.20 -10.91
N ASP A 30 -7.46 1.87 -12.03
CA ASP A 30 -7.88 0.50 -12.31
C ASP A 30 -6.73 -0.21 -13.03
N VAL A 31 -6.43 -1.41 -12.59
CA VAL A 31 -5.30 -2.20 -13.07
C VAL A 31 -5.82 -3.55 -13.53
N PRO A 32 -5.61 -3.93 -14.80
CA PRO A 32 -6.07 -5.24 -15.26
C PRO A 32 -5.20 -6.37 -14.69
N ALA A 33 -5.81 -7.54 -14.56
CA ALA A 33 -5.10 -8.74 -14.10
C ALA A 33 -3.84 -8.97 -14.93
N GLY A 34 -2.74 -9.27 -14.25
CA GLY A 34 -1.45 -9.52 -14.87
C GLY A 34 -0.54 -8.31 -14.99
N GLN A 35 -1.07 -7.10 -14.86
CA GLN A 35 -0.24 -5.89 -15.00
C GLN A 35 0.72 -5.76 -13.81
N VAL A 36 1.97 -5.44 -14.13
CA VAL A 36 3.01 -5.18 -13.13
C VAL A 36 2.90 -3.74 -12.65
N LEU A 37 2.84 -3.55 -11.34
CA LEU A 37 2.73 -2.23 -10.71
C LEU A 37 4.08 -1.71 -10.23
N ALA A 38 4.99 -2.61 -9.87
CA ALA A 38 6.33 -2.26 -9.41
C ALA A 38 7.28 -3.42 -9.66
N GLN A 39 8.53 -3.08 -10.00
CA GLN A 39 9.59 -4.07 -10.23
C GLN A 39 10.59 -4.02 -9.09
N ALA A 40 11.24 -5.16 -8.81
CA ALA A 40 12.35 -5.19 -7.89
C ALA A 40 13.47 -4.27 -8.41
N GLY A 41 14.04 -3.49 -7.51
CA GLY A 41 15.11 -2.55 -7.86
C GLY A 41 14.64 -1.15 -8.22
N ASP A 42 13.34 -0.96 -8.48
CA ASP A 42 12.80 0.37 -8.75
C ASP A 42 12.96 1.29 -7.54
N PRO A 43 13.19 2.59 -7.74
CA PRO A 43 13.16 3.55 -6.63
C PRO A 43 11.76 3.63 -6.05
N GLY A 44 11.68 3.88 -4.75
CA GLY A 44 10.40 4.01 -4.08
C GLY A 44 9.64 5.25 -4.55
N PHE A 45 8.55 5.04 -5.27
CA PHE A 45 7.70 6.12 -5.77
C PHE A 45 6.72 6.57 -4.69
N GLY A 46 6.07 5.62 -4.03
CA GLY A 46 5.05 5.89 -3.05
C GLY A 46 4.50 4.60 -2.48
N MET A 47 3.42 4.74 -1.71
CA MET A 47 2.70 3.62 -1.16
C MET A 47 1.42 3.41 -1.97
N PHE A 48 0.98 2.17 -2.06
CA PHE A 48 -0.27 1.82 -2.72
C PHE A 48 -1.22 1.13 -1.75
N VAL A 49 -2.48 1.48 -1.82
CA VAL A 49 -3.53 0.83 -1.03
C VAL A 49 -4.45 0.10 -2.00
N VAL A 50 -4.76 -1.16 -1.72
CA VAL A 50 -5.67 -1.95 -2.54
C VAL A 50 -7.09 -1.63 -2.12
N LEU A 51 -7.87 -1.06 -3.04
CA LEU A 51 -9.27 -0.73 -2.79
C LEU A 51 -10.19 -1.90 -3.15
N ASP A 52 -9.90 -2.57 -4.26
CA ASP A 52 -10.66 -3.74 -4.72
C ASP A 52 -9.71 -4.69 -5.45
N GLY A 53 -10.03 -5.97 -5.44
CA GLY A 53 -9.23 -6.99 -6.11
C GLY A 53 -8.06 -7.46 -5.26
N THR A 54 -7.12 -8.15 -5.89
CA THR A 54 -5.95 -8.72 -5.23
C THR A 54 -4.70 -8.43 -6.03
N VAL A 55 -3.66 -7.99 -5.34
CA VAL A 55 -2.31 -7.89 -5.92
C VAL A 55 -1.42 -8.90 -5.22
N VAL A 56 -0.38 -9.34 -5.91
CA VAL A 56 0.60 -10.27 -5.34
C VAL A 56 1.97 -9.62 -5.32
N VAL A 57 2.62 -9.70 -4.18
CA VAL A 57 4.01 -9.27 -4.00
C VAL A 57 4.88 -10.51 -4.15
N GLU A 58 5.79 -10.47 -5.11
CA GLU A 58 6.61 -11.61 -5.49
C GLU A 58 8.09 -11.30 -5.27
N ARG A 59 8.76 -12.16 -4.51
CA ARG A 59 10.21 -12.06 -4.30
C ARG A 59 10.77 -13.48 -4.32
N GLY A 60 11.39 -13.85 -5.45
CA GLY A 60 11.81 -15.22 -5.67
C GLY A 60 10.60 -16.15 -5.61
N ASP A 61 10.67 -17.16 -4.74
CA ASP A 61 9.58 -18.12 -4.56
C ASP A 61 8.54 -17.66 -3.54
N LEU A 62 8.77 -16.52 -2.90
CA LEU A 62 7.84 -15.98 -1.92
C LEU A 62 6.77 -15.17 -2.60
N HIS A 63 5.52 -15.44 -2.28
CA HIS A 63 4.37 -14.73 -2.80
C HIS A 63 3.48 -14.31 -1.64
N LEU A 64 3.11 -13.03 -1.61
CA LEU A 64 2.20 -12.50 -0.60
C LEU A 64 1.05 -11.81 -1.30
N ASP A 65 -0.16 -12.31 -1.08
CA ASP A 65 -1.37 -11.66 -1.61
C ASP A 65 -1.76 -10.49 -0.72
N ILE A 66 -2.04 -9.36 -1.36
CA ILE A 66 -2.55 -8.17 -0.70
C ILE A 66 -3.95 -7.94 -1.24
N GLU A 67 -4.93 -8.04 -0.36
CA GLU A 67 -6.34 -7.90 -0.72
C GLU A 67 -6.88 -6.54 -0.31
N ARG A 68 -8.18 -6.34 -0.49
CA ARG A 68 -8.86 -5.09 -0.13
C ARG A 68 -8.40 -4.60 1.24
N ASN A 69 -8.15 -3.31 1.34
CA ASN A 69 -7.69 -2.60 2.52
C ASN A 69 -6.21 -2.81 2.87
N GLY A 70 -5.52 -3.69 2.16
CA GLY A 70 -4.09 -3.89 2.35
C GLY A 70 -3.27 -2.83 1.62
N PHE A 71 -1.99 -2.76 1.92
CA PHE A 71 -1.09 -1.77 1.31
C PHE A 71 0.27 -2.41 1.01
N PHE A 72 1.00 -1.76 0.12
CA PHE A 72 2.36 -2.17 -0.22
C PHE A 72 3.18 -0.96 -0.66
N GLY A 73 4.51 -1.11 -0.65
CA GLY A 73 5.43 -0.06 -1.07
C GLY A 73 5.98 0.79 0.07
N GLU A 74 5.43 0.66 1.27
CA GLU A 74 5.79 1.46 2.44
C GLU A 74 7.24 1.26 2.87
N LEU A 75 7.81 0.07 2.70
CA LEU A 75 9.17 -0.20 3.13
C LEU A 75 10.17 0.66 2.37
N ALA A 76 9.96 0.86 1.07
CA ALA A 76 10.83 1.71 0.27
C ALA A 76 10.77 3.17 0.69
N LEU A 77 9.69 3.57 1.37
CA LEU A 77 9.51 4.93 1.86
C LEU A 77 10.05 5.10 3.29
N LEU A 78 9.88 4.07 4.12
CA LEU A 78 10.25 4.12 5.53
C LEU A 78 11.74 3.88 5.77
N VAL A 79 12.39 3.15 4.87
CA VAL A 79 13.82 2.86 5.00
C VAL A 79 14.59 3.68 3.95
N PRO A 80 15.26 4.76 4.38
CA PRO A 80 15.98 5.63 3.44
C PRO A 80 16.99 4.85 2.59
N GLY A 81 16.98 5.11 1.29
CA GLY A 81 17.89 4.48 0.35
C GLY A 81 17.55 3.05 -0.01
N SER A 82 16.48 2.52 0.53
CA SER A 82 16.04 1.16 0.21
C SER A 82 15.30 1.15 -1.13
N PRO A 83 15.72 0.34 -2.11
CA PRO A 83 14.94 0.15 -3.32
C PRO A 83 13.78 -0.80 -3.06
N ARG A 84 12.86 -0.90 -4.04
CA ARG A 84 11.83 -1.94 -3.97
C ARG A 84 12.51 -3.30 -4.07
N ILE A 85 12.14 -4.20 -3.17
CA ILE A 85 12.77 -5.52 -3.07
C ILE A 85 11.96 -6.62 -3.75
N ALA A 86 10.78 -6.29 -4.25
CA ALA A 86 9.87 -7.28 -4.83
C ALA A 86 9.15 -6.70 -6.03
N ARG A 87 8.70 -7.59 -6.89
CA ARG A 87 7.78 -7.24 -7.96
C ARG A 87 6.35 -7.30 -7.43
N VAL A 88 5.53 -6.34 -7.83
CA VAL A 88 4.11 -6.31 -7.48
C VAL A 88 3.29 -6.38 -8.75
N ARG A 89 2.37 -7.32 -8.82
CA ARG A 89 1.56 -7.58 -9.99
C ARG A 89 0.10 -7.75 -9.59
N ALA A 90 -0.82 -7.26 -10.41
CA ALA A 90 -2.23 -7.52 -10.19
C ALA A 90 -2.53 -8.98 -10.46
N ARG A 91 -3.02 -9.69 -9.45
CA ARG A 91 -3.43 -11.09 -9.61
C ARG A 91 -4.80 -11.16 -10.27
N THR A 92 -5.70 -10.27 -9.88
CA THR A 92 -7.02 -10.09 -10.50
C THR A 92 -7.10 -8.66 -11.02
N ASP A 93 -8.18 -8.32 -11.72
CA ASP A 93 -8.48 -6.91 -11.94
C ASP A 93 -8.56 -6.25 -10.58
N ALA A 94 -7.90 -5.11 -10.44
CA ALA A 94 -7.77 -4.45 -9.15
C ALA A 94 -7.95 -2.95 -9.28
N ARG A 95 -8.30 -2.32 -8.18
CA ARG A 95 -8.34 -0.87 -8.06
C ARG A 95 -7.40 -0.49 -6.93
N VAL A 96 -6.47 0.42 -7.21
CA VAL A 96 -5.46 0.83 -6.24
C VAL A 96 -5.43 2.34 -6.10
N LEU A 97 -5.11 2.80 -4.90
CA LEU A 97 -4.88 4.21 -4.60
C LEU A 97 -3.37 4.41 -4.45
N ALA A 98 -2.81 5.32 -5.24
CA ALA A 98 -1.41 5.66 -5.15
C ALA A 98 -1.23 6.86 -4.22
N ILE A 99 -0.34 6.73 -3.24
CA ILE A 99 0.01 7.81 -2.30
C ILE A 99 1.47 8.15 -2.54
N PRO A 100 1.75 9.31 -3.18
CA PRO A 100 3.12 9.70 -3.47
C PRO A 100 3.96 9.91 -2.21
N ARG A 101 5.28 9.86 -2.35
CA ARG A 101 6.20 10.00 -1.23
C ARG A 101 5.95 11.27 -0.39
N GLU A 102 5.75 12.41 -1.06
CA GLU A 102 5.55 13.68 -0.35
C GLU A 102 4.28 13.64 0.49
N ALA A 103 3.21 13.07 -0.06
CA ALA A 103 1.95 12.93 0.66
C ALA A 103 2.11 11.96 1.83
N PHE A 104 2.81 10.85 1.61
CA PHE A 104 3.07 9.85 2.65
C PHE A 104 3.83 10.47 3.82
N ASP A 105 4.92 11.20 3.53
CA ASP A 105 5.73 11.84 4.56
C ASP A 105 4.91 12.83 5.39
N GLN A 106 4.10 13.65 4.71
CA GLN A 106 3.24 14.61 5.38
C GLN A 106 2.19 13.92 6.26
N LEU A 107 1.60 12.84 5.77
CA LEU A 107 0.62 12.07 6.53
C LEU A 107 1.23 11.46 7.78
N LEU A 108 2.44 10.96 7.71
CA LEU A 108 3.12 10.41 8.89
C LEU A 108 3.31 11.46 9.98
N GLU A 109 3.58 12.71 9.58
CA GLU A 109 3.78 13.79 10.54
C GLU A 109 2.48 14.31 11.15
N THR A 110 1.39 14.29 10.38
CA THR A 110 0.16 14.97 10.77
C THR A 110 -0.96 14.02 11.22
N GLU A 111 -0.86 12.73 10.89
CA GLU A 111 -1.94 11.76 11.16
C GLU A 111 -1.44 10.60 12.01
N PRO A 112 -1.47 10.72 13.34
CA PRO A 112 -1.01 9.65 14.23
C PRO A 112 -1.76 8.33 14.03
N SER A 113 -3.03 8.38 13.65
CA SER A 113 -3.83 7.17 13.39
C SER A 113 -3.27 6.37 12.23
N LEU A 114 -2.76 7.05 11.20
CA LEU A 114 -2.14 6.38 10.05
C LEU A 114 -0.85 5.68 10.48
N ALA A 115 0.02 6.39 11.20
CA ALA A 115 1.27 5.82 11.67
C ALA A 115 1.03 4.60 12.57
N ARG A 116 0.05 4.70 13.46
CA ARG A 116 -0.32 3.59 14.35
C ARG A 116 -0.84 2.39 13.56
N GLY A 117 -1.67 2.64 12.56
CA GLY A 117 -2.21 1.58 11.71
C GLY A 117 -1.10 0.87 10.92
N LEU A 118 -0.14 1.64 10.38
CA LEU A 118 1.02 1.08 9.70
C LEU A 118 1.85 0.20 10.63
N LEU A 119 2.11 0.67 11.85
CA LEU A 119 2.88 -0.10 12.83
C LEU A 119 2.22 -1.42 13.15
N ARG A 120 0.90 -1.42 13.35
CA ARG A 120 0.16 -2.64 13.64
C ARG A 120 0.25 -3.64 12.50
N GLU A 121 0.05 -3.18 11.28
CA GLU A 121 0.09 -4.06 10.10
C GLU A 121 1.49 -4.61 9.87
N LEU A 122 2.51 -3.78 9.98
CA LEU A 122 3.90 -4.22 9.80
C LEU A 122 4.31 -5.20 10.90
N ALA A 123 3.87 -4.97 12.13
CA ALA A 123 4.12 -5.89 13.24
C ALA A 123 3.43 -7.23 13.00
N ALA A 124 2.19 -7.21 12.51
CA ALA A 124 1.45 -8.43 12.19
C ALA A 124 2.14 -9.23 11.09
N ARG A 125 2.63 -8.56 10.06
CA ARG A 125 3.40 -9.20 8.97
C ARG A 125 4.67 -9.84 9.49
N LEU A 126 5.36 -9.16 10.41
CA LEU A 126 6.58 -9.69 11.02
C LEU A 126 6.31 -10.95 11.84
N VAL A 127 5.25 -10.95 12.64
CA VAL A 127 4.85 -12.11 13.43
C VAL A 127 4.51 -13.28 12.49
N GLN A 128 3.77 -13.00 11.43
CA GLN A 128 3.38 -14.02 10.46
C GLN A 128 4.59 -14.61 9.74
N ALA A 129 5.58 -13.78 9.41
CA ALA A 129 6.80 -14.24 8.78
C ALA A 129 7.63 -15.15 9.71
N ARG A 130 7.54 -14.97 11.02
CA ARG A 130 8.25 -15.79 11.99
C ARG A 130 7.59 -17.13 12.23
N THR A 131 6.25 -17.20 12.12
CA THR A 131 5.47 -18.36 12.50
C THR A 131 4.88 -19.11 11.31
N GLY A 132 4.69 -18.41 10.19
CA GLY A 132 4.08 -18.98 9.00
C GLY A 132 5.12 -19.59 8.10
N HIS A 133 5.23 -20.88 8.12
CA HIS A 133 6.16 -21.62 7.26
C HIS A 133 5.43 -22.46 6.25
#